data_eda8bdc9d6779f82d39f4b7055a39455
#
_entry.id   eda8bdc9d6779f82d39f4b7055a39455
#
_cell.length_a   1.000
_cell.length_b   1.000
_cell.length_c   1.000
_cell.angle_alpha   90.00
_cell.angle_beta   90.00
_cell.angle_gamma   90.00
#
_symmetry.space_group_name_H-M   'P 1'
#
loop_
_entity.id
_entity.type
_entity.pdbx_description
1 polymer ?
#
loop_
_entity_poly.entity_id
_entity_poly.type
_entity_poly.pdbx_seq_one_letter_code
_entity_poly.pdbx_strand_id
1 'polypeptide(L)'
;MTASIVGWAHTPFGKFDAETVESLVVRVANEALADAGISASDVDEIVLGHFNAGFSAQDFTAALVLQADPKLRFKPATRVENACATGSAAVHQGIRAIRSGAARVVLVVGVEQMTRTPGPEIGKNLLRASYLPEDGDTPAGFAGVFGKIAQAYFQKYGDQSDALAMIAAKNHKNGVANPYAQMRKDFGFEFCRAESDKNPFVAGPLKRTDCSLVSDGAAALVLTDSETAKTMGKAVNIRATAHAQDFLPMSKRDILNFEGCTVAWQQALQSAGVT
;
A
#
# COMPACT_ATOMS: atom_id res chain seq x y z
N MET A 1 -11.49 18.65 -14.67
CA MET A 1 -12.24 17.40 -14.38
C MET A 1 -11.73 16.82 -13.07
N THR A 2 -12.63 16.34 -12.22
CA THR A 2 -12.29 15.55 -11.03
C THR A 2 -12.45 14.07 -11.37
N ALA A 3 -11.70 13.21 -10.70
CA ALA A 3 -11.85 11.78 -10.85
C ALA A 3 -12.73 11.21 -9.73
N SER A 4 -13.42 10.12 -10.02
CA SER A 4 -14.27 9.41 -9.06
C SER A 4 -13.97 7.92 -9.07
N ILE A 5 -14.05 7.28 -7.90
CA ILE A 5 -14.01 5.83 -7.76
C ILE A 5 -15.43 5.32 -7.94
N VAL A 6 -15.63 4.37 -8.86
CA VAL A 6 -16.94 3.82 -9.21
C VAL A 6 -17.04 2.30 -9.02
N GLY A 7 -15.92 1.64 -8.76
CA GLY A 7 -15.86 0.23 -8.44
C GLY A 7 -14.58 -0.10 -7.68
N TRP A 8 -14.62 -1.17 -6.91
CA TRP A 8 -13.47 -1.66 -6.17
C TRP A 8 -13.53 -3.15 -5.91
N ALA A 9 -12.36 -3.74 -5.68
CA ALA A 9 -12.20 -5.10 -5.18
C ALA A 9 -10.96 -5.21 -4.29
N HIS A 10 -10.96 -6.17 -3.38
CA HIS A 10 -9.84 -6.39 -2.48
C HIS A 10 -9.82 -7.85 -2.01
N THR A 11 -8.70 -8.53 -2.13
CA THR A 11 -8.50 -9.84 -1.50
C THR A 11 -8.33 -9.67 0.01
N PRO A 12 -8.64 -10.65 0.85
CA PRO A 12 -8.08 -10.68 2.20
C PRO A 12 -6.55 -10.59 2.14
N PHE A 13 -5.93 -10.04 3.16
CA PHE A 13 -4.49 -10.19 3.37
C PHE A 13 -4.19 -11.57 3.95
N GLY A 14 -3.16 -12.24 3.46
CA GLY A 14 -2.86 -13.57 3.95
C GLY A 14 -1.59 -14.17 3.35
N LYS A 15 -1.47 -15.48 3.51
CA LYS A 15 -0.49 -16.30 2.84
C LYS A 15 -1.22 -17.13 1.77
N PHE A 16 -0.92 -16.87 0.50
CA PHE A 16 -1.62 -17.47 -0.62
C PHE A 16 -0.72 -18.43 -1.39
N ASP A 17 -0.54 -19.64 -0.86
CA ASP A 17 0.35 -20.67 -1.44
C ASP A 17 -0.13 -21.15 -2.84
N ALA A 18 -1.43 -21.10 -3.11
CA ALA A 18 -2.01 -21.52 -4.40
C ALA A 18 -2.12 -20.40 -5.45
N GLU A 19 -2.01 -19.13 -5.02
CA GLU A 19 -2.17 -17.99 -5.92
C GLU A 19 -0.83 -17.56 -6.52
N THR A 20 -0.89 -16.84 -7.62
CA THR A 20 0.26 -16.16 -8.25
C THR A 20 -0.03 -14.66 -8.35
N VAL A 21 0.98 -13.85 -8.66
CA VAL A 21 0.77 -12.43 -8.98
C VAL A 21 -0.29 -12.30 -10.08
N GLU A 22 -0.23 -13.15 -11.11
CA GLU A 22 -1.20 -13.14 -12.21
C GLU A 22 -2.62 -13.47 -11.72
N SER A 23 -2.82 -14.57 -11.00
CA SER A 23 -4.15 -14.95 -10.52
C SER A 23 -4.77 -13.91 -9.59
N LEU A 24 -3.94 -13.28 -8.74
CA LEU A 24 -4.37 -12.20 -7.83
C LEU A 24 -4.84 -10.95 -8.62
N VAL A 25 -4.05 -10.50 -9.61
CA VAL A 25 -4.44 -9.30 -10.40
C VAL A 25 -5.65 -9.57 -11.27
N VAL A 26 -5.74 -10.75 -11.88
CA VAL A 26 -6.90 -11.17 -12.70
C VAL A 26 -8.17 -11.18 -11.86
N ARG A 27 -8.11 -11.75 -10.67
CA ARG A 27 -9.24 -11.83 -9.75
C ARG A 27 -9.76 -10.44 -9.38
N VAL A 28 -8.93 -9.56 -8.85
CA VAL A 28 -9.38 -8.23 -8.39
C VAL A 28 -9.78 -7.32 -9.55
N ALA A 29 -9.17 -7.46 -10.74
CA ALA A 29 -9.56 -6.73 -11.93
C ALA A 29 -11.01 -7.09 -12.33
N ASN A 30 -11.33 -8.38 -12.43
CA ASN A 30 -12.69 -8.83 -12.75
C ASN A 30 -13.71 -8.43 -11.68
N GLU A 31 -13.37 -8.60 -10.39
CA GLU A 31 -14.24 -8.22 -9.28
C GLU A 31 -14.52 -6.71 -9.27
N ALA A 32 -13.50 -5.85 -9.53
CA ALA A 32 -13.68 -4.41 -9.57
C ALA A 32 -14.51 -3.93 -10.75
N LEU A 33 -14.32 -4.53 -11.93
CA LEU A 33 -15.16 -4.25 -13.13
C LEU A 33 -16.62 -4.64 -12.89
N ALA A 34 -16.84 -5.81 -12.28
CA ALA A 34 -18.18 -6.28 -11.92
C ALA A 34 -18.82 -5.35 -10.87
N ASP A 35 -18.07 -4.92 -9.85
CA ASP A 35 -18.54 -4.00 -8.82
C ASP A 35 -18.88 -2.60 -9.37
N ALA A 36 -18.16 -2.15 -10.40
CA ALA A 36 -18.48 -0.93 -11.15
C ALA A 36 -19.66 -1.09 -12.10
N GLY A 37 -20.06 -2.32 -12.44
CA GLY A 37 -21.11 -2.61 -13.43
C GLY A 37 -20.72 -2.25 -14.85
N ILE A 38 -19.43 -2.33 -15.22
CA ILE A 38 -18.93 -2.02 -16.57
C ILE A 38 -18.27 -3.23 -17.23
N SER A 39 -18.17 -3.17 -18.56
CA SER A 39 -17.43 -4.16 -19.33
C SER A 39 -15.93 -3.82 -19.38
N ALA A 40 -15.09 -4.83 -19.51
CA ALA A 40 -13.66 -4.65 -19.76
C ALA A 40 -13.37 -3.84 -21.04
N SER A 41 -14.28 -3.84 -22.03
CA SER A 41 -14.17 -2.98 -23.22
C SER A 41 -14.21 -1.49 -22.92
N ASP A 42 -14.85 -1.09 -21.82
CA ASP A 42 -15.01 0.31 -21.44
C ASP A 42 -13.75 0.90 -20.81
N VAL A 43 -12.79 0.05 -20.41
CA VAL A 43 -11.49 0.47 -19.87
C VAL A 43 -10.65 1.09 -20.97
N ASP A 44 -10.11 2.28 -20.73
CA ASP A 44 -9.21 2.97 -21.67
C ASP A 44 -7.74 2.71 -21.32
N GLU A 45 -7.39 2.64 -20.04
CA GLU A 45 -6.02 2.48 -19.55
C GLU A 45 -5.97 1.62 -18.28
N ILE A 46 -4.88 0.89 -18.12
CA ILE A 46 -4.58 0.06 -16.95
C ILE A 46 -3.32 0.61 -16.26
N VAL A 47 -3.38 0.82 -14.95
CA VAL A 47 -2.22 1.17 -14.14
C VAL A 47 -2.05 0.13 -13.04
N LEU A 48 -0.92 -0.56 -13.04
CA LEU A 48 -0.58 -1.52 -11.99
C LEU A 48 0.46 -0.95 -11.03
N GLY A 49 0.14 -0.93 -9.75
CA GLY A 49 1.10 -0.72 -8.67
C GLY A 49 1.68 -2.05 -8.20
N HIS A 50 2.98 -2.26 -8.37
CA HIS A 50 3.69 -3.46 -7.92
C HIS A 50 5.11 -3.09 -7.55
N PHE A 51 5.44 -3.15 -6.26
CA PHE A 51 6.80 -2.89 -5.77
C PHE A 51 7.76 -3.98 -6.24
N ASN A 52 7.39 -5.23 -6.06
CA ASN A 52 8.16 -6.43 -6.36
C ASN A 52 9.49 -6.53 -5.60
N ALA A 53 10.45 -5.67 -5.87
CA ALA A 53 11.79 -5.66 -5.24
C ALA A 53 12.50 -7.03 -5.19
N GLY A 54 12.13 -7.97 -6.07
CA GLY A 54 12.67 -9.33 -6.12
C GLY A 54 11.81 -10.39 -5.40
N PHE A 55 10.59 -10.07 -4.97
CA PHE A 55 9.66 -11.06 -4.43
C PHE A 55 9.12 -12.02 -5.50
N SER A 56 8.92 -11.54 -6.70
CA SER A 56 8.53 -12.32 -7.88
C SER A 56 9.58 -12.21 -8.97
N ALA A 57 9.89 -13.33 -9.63
CA ALA A 57 10.77 -13.34 -10.79
C ALA A 57 10.11 -12.72 -12.04
N GLN A 58 8.78 -12.65 -12.08
CA GLN A 58 8.05 -12.07 -13.20
C GLN A 58 8.05 -10.55 -13.13
N ASP A 59 8.71 -9.92 -14.09
CA ASP A 59 8.56 -8.49 -14.38
C ASP A 59 7.51 -8.26 -15.46
N PHE A 60 7.34 -6.99 -15.88
CA PHE A 60 6.31 -6.58 -16.86
C PHE A 60 4.88 -6.95 -16.42
N THR A 61 4.65 -6.90 -15.13
CA THR A 61 3.44 -7.43 -14.47
C THR A 61 2.16 -6.67 -14.83
N ALA A 62 2.25 -5.42 -15.32
CA ALA A 62 1.07 -4.70 -15.82
C ALA A 62 0.38 -5.44 -16.98
N ALA A 63 1.16 -6.14 -17.82
CA ALA A 63 0.61 -6.92 -18.92
C ALA A 63 -0.18 -8.15 -18.45
N LEU A 64 0.05 -8.64 -17.22
CA LEU A 64 -0.71 -9.75 -16.66
C LEU A 64 -2.18 -9.38 -16.39
N VAL A 65 -2.48 -8.10 -16.16
CA VAL A 65 -3.86 -7.64 -15.95
C VAL A 65 -4.73 -7.89 -17.19
N LEU A 66 -4.13 -7.91 -18.39
CA LEU A 66 -4.86 -8.19 -19.64
C LEU A 66 -5.45 -9.60 -19.68
N GLN A 67 -4.94 -10.52 -18.85
CA GLN A 67 -5.47 -11.89 -18.74
C GLN A 67 -6.85 -11.93 -18.06
N ALA A 68 -7.29 -10.84 -17.43
CA ALA A 68 -8.60 -10.79 -16.80
C ALA A 68 -9.75 -10.91 -17.83
N ASP A 69 -9.62 -10.29 -18.99
CA ASP A 69 -10.64 -10.38 -20.06
C ASP A 69 -9.98 -10.11 -21.43
N PRO A 70 -10.29 -10.90 -22.48
CA PRO A 70 -9.78 -10.68 -23.84
C PRO A 70 -10.03 -9.27 -24.40
N LYS A 71 -11.05 -8.56 -23.93
CA LYS A 71 -11.38 -7.18 -24.34
C LYS A 71 -10.39 -6.14 -23.79
N LEU A 72 -9.54 -6.52 -22.82
CA LEU A 72 -8.43 -5.66 -22.35
C LEU A 72 -7.23 -5.72 -23.30
N ARG A 73 -7.21 -6.64 -24.27
CA ARG A 73 -6.12 -6.72 -25.25
C ARG A 73 -5.95 -5.40 -25.99
N PHE A 74 -4.72 -4.98 -26.13
CA PHE A 74 -4.29 -3.71 -26.75
C PHE A 74 -4.58 -2.45 -25.93
N LYS A 75 -5.16 -2.55 -24.73
CA LYS A 75 -5.24 -1.40 -23.84
C LYS A 75 -3.85 -1.06 -23.31
N PRO A 76 -3.49 0.24 -23.20
CA PRO A 76 -2.27 0.66 -22.52
C PRO A 76 -2.24 0.10 -21.10
N ALA A 77 -1.13 -0.51 -20.71
CA ALA A 77 -0.93 -1.03 -19.37
C ALA A 77 0.47 -0.67 -18.87
N THR A 78 0.54 0.08 -17.76
CA THR A 78 1.79 0.58 -17.19
C THR A 78 1.94 0.14 -15.74
N ARG A 79 3.13 -0.35 -15.38
CA ARG A 79 3.51 -0.57 -13.98
C ARG A 79 4.13 0.71 -13.42
N VAL A 80 3.71 1.07 -12.21
CA VAL A 80 4.33 2.12 -11.39
C VAL A 80 4.87 1.53 -10.11
N GLU A 81 5.88 2.17 -9.55
CA GLU A 81 6.51 1.80 -8.30
C GLU A 81 6.82 3.06 -7.47
N ASN A 82 6.58 3.01 -6.17
CA ASN A 82 6.95 4.02 -5.20
C ASN A 82 7.03 3.40 -3.79
N ALA A 83 7.79 2.33 -3.67
CA ALA A 83 7.94 1.53 -2.45
C ALA A 83 6.57 1.21 -1.79
N CYS A 84 6.41 1.44 -0.49
CA CYS A 84 5.14 1.19 0.22
C CYS A 84 3.98 2.09 -0.25
N ALA A 85 4.26 3.20 -0.92
CA ALA A 85 3.26 4.10 -1.51
C ALA A 85 2.89 3.75 -2.97
N THR A 86 3.32 2.60 -3.47
CA THR A 86 3.11 2.15 -4.85
C THR A 86 1.62 2.14 -5.25
N GLY A 87 0.73 1.65 -4.39
CA GLY A 87 -0.71 1.68 -4.64
C GLY A 87 -1.25 3.11 -4.80
N SER A 88 -0.83 4.03 -3.93
CA SER A 88 -1.18 5.45 -4.06
C SER A 88 -0.63 6.07 -5.34
N ALA A 89 0.61 5.73 -5.74
CA ALA A 89 1.21 6.20 -6.99
C ALA A 89 0.41 5.73 -8.21
N ALA A 90 -0.09 4.49 -8.20
CA ALA A 90 -0.96 3.97 -9.25
C ALA A 90 -2.29 4.74 -9.34
N VAL A 91 -2.92 5.05 -8.20
CA VAL A 91 -4.13 5.88 -8.15
C VAL A 91 -3.85 7.28 -8.68
N HIS A 92 -2.75 7.92 -8.27
CA HIS A 92 -2.35 9.24 -8.78
C HIS A 92 -2.15 9.22 -10.30
N GLN A 93 -1.55 8.17 -10.86
CA GLN A 93 -1.36 8.04 -12.30
C GLN A 93 -2.71 7.92 -13.02
N GLY A 94 -3.63 7.09 -12.54
CA GLY A 94 -4.98 6.98 -13.10
C GLY A 94 -5.74 8.30 -13.04
N ILE A 95 -5.65 9.06 -11.93
CA ILE A 95 -6.24 10.41 -11.81
C ILE A 95 -5.64 11.36 -12.83
N ARG A 96 -4.33 11.32 -13.08
CA ARG A 96 -3.65 12.16 -14.09
C ARG A 96 -4.13 11.85 -15.51
N ALA A 97 -4.29 10.56 -15.85
CA ALA A 97 -4.82 10.13 -17.14
C ALA A 97 -6.24 10.70 -17.38
N ILE A 98 -7.11 10.62 -16.38
CA ILE A 98 -8.47 11.20 -16.44
C ILE A 98 -8.43 12.71 -16.56
N ARG A 99 -7.65 13.40 -15.72
CA ARG A 99 -7.58 14.86 -15.70
C ARG A 99 -7.01 15.46 -16.99
N SER A 100 -6.08 14.77 -17.63
CA SER A 100 -5.51 15.17 -18.92
C SER A 100 -6.43 14.88 -20.10
N GLY A 101 -7.51 14.12 -19.92
CA GLY A 101 -8.39 13.66 -21.00
C GLY A 101 -7.80 12.52 -21.83
N ALA A 102 -6.67 11.92 -21.41
CA ALA A 102 -6.07 10.78 -22.10
C ALA A 102 -6.89 9.49 -21.92
N ALA A 103 -7.59 9.36 -20.81
CA ALA A 103 -8.47 8.24 -20.52
C ALA A 103 -9.74 8.73 -19.82
N ARG A 104 -10.87 8.06 -20.07
CA ARG A 104 -12.13 8.28 -19.38
C ARG A 104 -12.35 7.26 -18.27
N VAL A 105 -11.98 6.02 -18.50
CA VAL A 105 -12.08 4.91 -17.54
C VAL A 105 -10.70 4.29 -17.35
N VAL A 106 -10.23 4.27 -16.12
CA VAL A 106 -8.93 3.70 -15.76
C VAL A 106 -9.11 2.58 -14.75
N LEU A 107 -8.60 1.40 -15.07
CA LEU A 107 -8.49 0.28 -14.14
C LEU A 107 -7.16 0.39 -13.40
N VAL A 108 -7.21 0.68 -12.11
CA VAL A 108 -6.03 0.73 -11.23
C VAL A 108 -5.97 -0.55 -10.42
N VAL A 109 -4.86 -1.25 -10.48
CA VAL A 109 -4.63 -2.50 -9.75
C VAL A 109 -3.40 -2.38 -8.88
N GLY A 110 -3.42 -2.97 -7.69
CA GLY A 110 -2.26 -3.12 -6.82
C GLY A 110 -2.09 -4.57 -6.41
N VAL A 111 -0.85 -5.05 -6.35
CA VAL A 111 -0.54 -6.43 -5.96
C VAL A 111 0.80 -6.52 -5.27
N GLU A 112 0.90 -7.44 -4.30
CA GLU A 112 2.18 -7.90 -3.77
C GLU A 112 2.07 -9.35 -3.31
N GLN A 113 3.11 -10.15 -3.56
CA GLN A 113 3.22 -11.52 -3.11
C GLN A 113 4.59 -11.74 -2.47
N MET A 114 4.65 -11.62 -1.15
CA MET A 114 5.91 -11.67 -0.38
C MET A 114 6.13 -13.01 0.32
N THR A 115 5.05 -13.75 0.64
CA THR A 115 5.14 -14.90 1.57
C THR A 115 5.83 -16.12 0.99
N ARG A 116 6.05 -16.17 -0.32
CA ARG A 116 6.81 -17.23 -1.00
C ARG A 116 8.32 -17.04 -0.91
N THR A 117 8.77 -15.85 -0.55
CA THR A 117 10.18 -15.53 -0.40
C THR A 117 10.69 -16.06 0.94
N PRO A 118 11.88 -16.72 0.99
CA PRO A 118 12.49 -17.15 2.25
C PRO A 118 12.68 -15.97 3.22
N GLY A 119 12.42 -16.20 4.51
CA GLY A 119 12.40 -15.14 5.53
C GLY A 119 13.58 -14.16 5.51
N PRO A 120 14.86 -14.63 5.44
CA PRO A 120 16.01 -13.73 5.37
C PRO A 120 16.04 -12.83 4.12
N GLU A 121 15.50 -13.30 2.99
CA GLU A 121 15.45 -12.56 1.74
C GLU A 121 14.35 -11.50 1.76
N ILE A 122 13.24 -11.74 2.49
CA ILE A 122 12.17 -10.73 2.65
C ILE A 122 12.75 -9.43 3.21
N GLY A 123 13.55 -9.53 4.30
CA GLY A 123 14.19 -8.35 4.90
C GLY A 123 15.08 -7.59 3.92
N LYS A 124 15.88 -8.31 3.11
CA LYS A 124 16.75 -7.72 2.08
C LYS A 124 15.94 -7.04 0.97
N ASN A 125 14.86 -7.68 0.51
CA ASN A 125 14.01 -7.11 -0.52
C ASN A 125 13.31 -5.83 -0.02
N LEU A 126 12.80 -5.83 1.21
CA LEU A 126 12.18 -4.65 1.82
C LEU A 126 13.18 -3.50 2.05
N LEU A 127 14.45 -3.80 2.36
CA LEU A 127 15.49 -2.78 2.49
C LEU A 127 15.74 -1.98 1.21
N ARG A 128 15.34 -2.49 0.04
CA ARG A 128 15.42 -1.74 -1.22
C ARG A 128 14.51 -0.51 -1.25
N ALA A 129 13.57 -0.40 -0.30
CA ALA A 129 12.79 0.81 -0.06
C ALA A 129 13.53 1.86 0.80
N SER A 130 14.73 1.56 1.28
CA SER A 130 15.61 2.47 2.01
C SER A 130 16.82 2.85 1.14
N TYR A 131 17.63 3.81 1.61
CA TYR A 131 18.86 4.16 0.94
C TYR A 131 19.97 3.15 1.30
N LEU A 132 20.18 2.18 0.42
CA LEU A 132 21.08 1.04 0.67
C LEU A 132 22.51 1.42 1.09
N PRO A 133 23.15 2.50 0.58
CA PRO A 133 24.46 2.91 1.07
C PRO A 133 24.51 3.26 2.55
N GLU A 134 23.38 3.65 3.19
CA GLU A 134 23.30 3.93 4.63
C GLU A 134 22.68 2.77 5.41
N ASP A 135 21.71 2.05 4.81
CA ASP A 135 20.84 1.12 5.52
C ASP A 135 21.00 -0.34 5.12
N GLY A 136 21.79 -0.64 4.07
CA GLY A 136 21.86 -1.99 3.48
C GLY A 136 22.25 -3.11 4.43
N ASP A 137 23.05 -2.80 5.45
CA ASP A 137 23.51 -3.74 6.50
C ASP A 137 22.77 -3.56 7.83
N THR A 138 21.62 -2.89 7.85
CA THR A 138 20.87 -2.66 9.08
C THR A 138 20.40 -3.99 9.70
N PRO A 139 20.77 -4.28 10.98
CA PRO A 139 20.28 -5.45 11.70
C PRO A 139 18.76 -5.48 11.74
N ALA A 140 18.14 -6.66 11.66
CA ALA A 140 16.70 -6.87 11.54
C ALA A 140 16.07 -6.26 10.26
N GLY A 141 16.89 -5.91 9.26
CA GLY A 141 16.45 -5.45 7.96
C GLY A 141 15.60 -4.17 8.04
N PHE A 142 14.50 -4.14 7.28
CA PHE A 142 13.64 -2.95 7.22
C PHE A 142 13.00 -2.58 8.58
N ALA A 143 12.70 -3.56 9.44
CA ALA A 143 12.24 -3.27 10.80
C ALA A 143 13.31 -2.55 11.63
N GLY A 144 14.61 -2.83 11.37
CA GLY A 144 15.74 -2.14 12.01
C GLY A 144 15.82 -0.66 11.66
N VAL A 145 15.45 -0.28 10.43
CA VAL A 145 15.36 1.13 10.02
C VAL A 145 14.35 1.87 10.89
N PHE A 146 13.16 1.31 11.10
CA PHE A 146 12.17 1.88 12.02
C PHE A 146 12.60 1.81 13.49
N GLY A 147 13.36 0.77 13.86
CA GLY A 147 13.96 0.67 15.19
C GLY A 147 14.88 1.85 15.51
N LYS A 148 15.71 2.30 14.54
CA LYS A 148 16.56 3.50 14.67
C LYS A 148 15.69 4.76 14.91
N ILE A 149 14.61 4.92 14.14
CA ILE A 149 13.69 6.06 14.29
C ILE A 149 13.03 6.04 15.67
N ALA A 150 12.53 4.88 16.11
CA ALA A 150 11.90 4.71 17.41
C ALA A 150 12.89 4.98 18.57
N GLN A 151 14.14 4.53 18.45
CA GLN A 151 15.19 4.86 19.43
C GLN A 151 15.44 6.35 19.53
N ALA A 152 15.58 7.06 18.40
CA ALA A 152 15.74 8.50 18.37
C ALA A 152 14.53 9.23 19.00
N TYR A 153 13.33 8.72 18.75
CA TYR A 153 12.10 9.26 19.36
C TYR A 153 12.10 9.08 20.87
N PHE A 154 12.47 7.90 21.37
CA PHE A 154 12.54 7.61 22.80
C PHE A 154 13.64 8.45 23.49
N GLN A 155 14.77 8.67 22.82
CA GLN A 155 15.83 9.56 23.34
C GLN A 155 15.33 10.99 23.51
N LYS A 156 14.50 11.48 22.59
CA LYS A 156 13.98 12.85 22.61
C LYS A 156 12.81 13.03 23.58
N TYR A 157 11.92 12.06 23.69
CA TYR A 157 10.63 12.21 24.38
C TYR A 157 10.45 11.26 25.59
N GLY A 158 11.48 10.50 25.95
CA GLY A 158 11.41 9.49 26.98
C GLY A 158 10.78 8.17 26.51
N ASP A 159 10.59 7.24 27.44
CA ASP A 159 9.99 5.93 27.15
C ASP A 159 8.55 6.07 26.64
N GLN A 160 8.28 5.58 25.45
CA GLN A 160 6.98 5.60 24.78
C GLN A 160 6.40 4.18 24.60
N SER A 161 6.86 3.22 25.36
CA SER A 161 6.43 1.82 25.27
C SER A 161 4.94 1.66 25.52
N ASP A 162 4.35 2.46 26.41
CA ASP A 162 2.91 2.44 26.67
C ASP A 162 2.11 2.95 25.45
N ALA A 163 2.58 4.01 24.79
CA ALA A 163 1.95 4.55 23.60
C ALA A 163 1.98 3.54 22.45
N LEU A 164 3.12 2.89 22.22
CA LEU A 164 3.23 1.81 21.22
C LEU A 164 2.27 0.65 21.52
N ALA A 165 2.20 0.22 22.79
CA ALA A 165 1.31 -0.86 23.22
C ALA A 165 -0.17 -0.50 23.06
N MET A 166 -0.57 0.74 23.37
CA MET A 166 -1.94 1.22 23.15
C MET A 166 -2.31 1.24 21.66
N ILE A 167 -1.40 1.68 20.79
CA ILE A 167 -1.61 1.66 19.34
C ILE A 167 -1.76 0.23 18.83
N ALA A 168 -0.85 -0.67 19.23
CA ALA A 168 -0.88 -2.08 18.86
C ALA A 168 -2.19 -2.76 19.33
N ALA A 169 -2.56 -2.61 20.59
CA ALA A 169 -3.77 -3.19 21.15
C ALA A 169 -5.04 -2.69 20.43
N LYS A 170 -5.13 -1.36 20.17
CA LYS A 170 -6.23 -0.77 19.40
C LYS A 170 -6.32 -1.37 18.01
N ASN A 171 -5.20 -1.48 17.30
CA ASN A 171 -5.18 -1.99 15.93
C ASN A 171 -5.55 -3.48 15.88
N HIS A 172 -5.05 -4.30 16.79
CA HIS A 172 -5.44 -5.70 16.91
C HIS A 172 -6.93 -5.86 17.21
N LYS A 173 -7.48 -5.08 18.14
CA LYS A 173 -8.93 -5.06 18.44
C LYS A 173 -9.76 -4.71 17.21
N ASN A 174 -9.37 -3.66 16.48
CA ASN A 174 -10.07 -3.25 15.25
C ASN A 174 -9.96 -4.32 14.14
N GLY A 175 -8.82 -5.00 14.05
CA GLY A 175 -8.58 -6.08 13.11
C GLY A 175 -9.55 -7.28 13.27
N VAL A 176 -10.07 -7.52 14.47
CA VAL A 176 -11.02 -8.63 14.71
C VAL A 176 -12.25 -8.53 13.83
N ALA A 177 -12.81 -7.34 13.68
CA ALA A 177 -14.03 -7.08 12.91
C ALA A 177 -13.75 -6.93 11.38
N ASN A 178 -12.50 -6.77 10.96
CA ASN A 178 -12.15 -6.58 9.56
C ASN A 178 -12.00 -7.93 8.83
N PRO A 179 -12.89 -8.28 7.87
CA PRO A 179 -12.81 -9.55 7.13
C PRO A 179 -11.55 -9.66 6.26
N TYR A 180 -10.90 -8.56 5.92
CA TYR A 180 -9.69 -8.53 5.10
C TYR A 180 -8.39 -8.61 5.90
N ALA A 181 -8.44 -8.48 7.24
CA ALA A 181 -7.25 -8.55 8.07
C ALA A 181 -6.73 -9.97 8.19
N GLN A 182 -5.41 -10.15 8.00
CA GLN A 182 -4.72 -11.44 8.20
C GLN A 182 -4.72 -11.84 9.68
N MET A 183 -4.49 -10.87 10.59
CA MET A 183 -4.51 -11.10 12.04
C MET A 183 -5.81 -10.58 12.64
N ARG A 184 -6.70 -11.51 13.03
CA ARG A 184 -8.02 -11.19 13.58
C ARG A 184 -8.12 -11.65 15.05
N LYS A 185 -7.18 -11.14 15.87
CA LYS A 185 -7.10 -11.48 17.29
C LYS A 185 -6.85 -10.24 18.13
N ASP A 186 -7.69 -10.02 19.13
CA ASP A 186 -7.46 -9.03 20.17
C ASP A 186 -6.45 -9.58 21.19
N PHE A 187 -5.34 -8.91 21.35
CA PHE A 187 -4.31 -9.28 22.32
C PHE A 187 -4.39 -8.48 23.61
N GLY A 188 -5.08 -7.33 23.60
CA GLY A 188 -5.13 -6.42 24.73
C GLY A 188 -3.81 -5.66 24.98
N PHE A 189 -3.89 -4.69 25.89
CA PHE A 189 -2.77 -3.80 26.21
C PHE A 189 -1.60 -4.54 26.87
N GLU A 190 -1.86 -5.34 27.90
CA GLU A 190 -0.83 -6.03 28.68
C GLU A 190 0.07 -6.92 27.82
N PHE A 191 -0.54 -7.69 26.90
CA PHE A 191 0.22 -8.51 25.96
C PHE A 191 1.08 -7.67 25.03
N CYS A 192 0.53 -6.59 24.48
CA CYS A 192 1.27 -5.71 23.58
C CYS A 192 2.37 -4.94 24.30
N ARG A 193 2.20 -4.66 25.60
CA ARG A 193 3.16 -3.93 26.44
C ARG A 193 4.33 -4.80 26.90
N ALA A 194 4.06 -6.04 27.28
CA ALA A 194 5.07 -6.94 27.82
C ALA A 194 5.94 -7.57 26.74
N GLU A 195 7.24 -7.65 27.00
CA GLU A 195 8.12 -8.56 26.26
C GLU A 195 7.87 -10.00 26.70
N SER A 196 7.84 -10.93 25.75
CA SER A 196 7.72 -12.36 25.99
C SER A 196 8.17 -13.16 24.76
N ASP A 197 8.32 -14.47 24.88
CA ASP A 197 8.60 -15.37 23.75
C ASP A 197 7.58 -15.22 22.60
N LYS A 198 6.34 -14.85 22.94
CA LYS A 198 5.26 -14.61 21.94
C LYS A 198 5.24 -13.20 21.40
N ASN A 199 5.85 -12.25 22.10
CA ASN A 199 5.98 -10.84 21.72
C ASN A 199 7.40 -10.30 21.96
N PRO A 200 8.43 -10.90 21.34
CA PRO A 200 9.82 -10.48 21.53
C PRO A 200 10.10 -9.13 20.89
N PHE A 201 11.15 -8.47 21.33
CA PHE A 201 11.73 -7.36 20.58
C PHE A 201 12.19 -7.82 19.19
N VAL A 202 11.88 -7.00 18.18
CA VAL A 202 12.30 -7.22 16.79
C VAL A 202 13.45 -6.30 16.42
N ALA A 203 13.35 -5.01 16.76
CA ALA A 203 14.37 -4.01 16.48
C ALA A 203 14.23 -2.80 17.42
N GLY A 204 15.30 -2.47 18.15
CA GLY A 204 15.26 -1.38 19.12
C GLY A 204 14.13 -1.57 20.13
N PRO A 205 13.28 -0.56 20.38
CA PRO A 205 12.15 -0.69 21.31
C PRO A 205 10.92 -1.37 20.69
N LEU A 206 10.96 -1.76 19.40
CA LEU A 206 9.83 -2.34 18.69
C LEU A 206 9.71 -3.82 18.96
N LYS A 207 8.53 -4.27 19.40
CA LYS A 207 8.15 -5.65 19.60
C LYS A 207 7.41 -6.20 18.37
N ARG A 208 7.17 -7.51 18.35
CA ARG A 208 6.41 -8.17 17.27
C ARG A 208 5.06 -7.51 17.02
N THR A 209 4.34 -7.10 18.06
CA THR A 209 3.03 -6.43 17.94
C THR A 209 3.12 -5.01 17.38
N ASP A 210 4.31 -4.40 17.36
CA ASP A 210 4.54 -3.08 16.77
C ASP A 210 4.87 -3.16 15.27
N CYS A 211 5.06 -4.39 14.73
CA CYS A 211 5.44 -4.64 13.35
C CYS A 211 4.26 -5.19 12.55
N SER A 212 4.18 -4.83 11.25
CA SER A 212 3.22 -5.43 10.34
C SER A 212 3.61 -6.86 9.95
N LEU A 213 2.60 -7.64 9.55
CA LEU A 213 2.82 -8.98 9.01
C LEU A 213 3.35 -8.91 7.57
N VAL A 214 4.10 -9.93 7.18
CA VAL A 214 4.38 -10.21 5.76
C VAL A 214 3.13 -10.85 5.17
N SER A 215 2.61 -10.30 4.08
CA SER A 215 1.32 -10.68 3.51
C SER A 215 1.36 -10.67 2.00
N ASP A 216 0.49 -11.48 1.41
CA ASP A 216 0.13 -11.43 0.01
C ASP A 216 -1.24 -10.77 -0.12
N GLY A 217 -1.51 -10.17 -1.28
CA GLY A 217 -2.82 -9.63 -1.59
C GLY A 217 -2.83 -8.77 -2.85
N ALA A 218 -4.04 -8.46 -3.29
CA ALA A 218 -4.28 -7.53 -4.38
C ALA A 218 -5.54 -6.70 -4.12
N ALA A 219 -5.59 -5.53 -4.74
CA ALA A 219 -6.76 -4.67 -4.74
C ALA A 219 -6.90 -3.99 -6.10
N ALA A 220 -8.11 -3.60 -6.47
CA ALA A 220 -8.35 -2.84 -7.70
C ALA A 220 -9.39 -1.75 -7.48
N LEU A 221 -9.26 -0.66 -8.23
CA LEU A 221 -10.21 0.43 -8.32
C LEU A 221 -10.55 0.69 -9.79
N VAL A 222 -11.80 0.99 -10.06
CA VAL A 222 -12.22 1.60 -11.32
C VAL A 222 -12.38 3.09 -11.09
N LEU A 223 -11.59 3.89 -11.81
CA LEU A 223 -11.67 5.35 -11.79
C LEU A 223 -12.33 5.84 -13.08
N THR A 224 -13.13 6.91 -12.98
CA THR A 224 -13.69 7.60 -14.14
C THR A 224 -13.78 9.10 -13.90
N ASP A 225 -14.06 9.86 -14.94
CA ASP A 225 -14.35 11.29 -14.81
C ASP A 225 -15.69 11.55 -14.10
N SER A 226 -15.84 12.74 -13.53
CA SER A 226 -17.01 13.09 -12.73
C SER A 226 -18.33 13.13 -13.52
N GLU A 227 -18.29 13.33 -14.83
CA GLU A 227 -19.53 13.35 -15.64
C GLU A 227 -20.00 11.90 -15.90
N THR A 228 -19.09 11.03 -16.30
CA THR A 228 -19.38 9.58 -16.43
C THR A 228 -19.84 8.99 -15.10
N ALA A 229 -19.23 9.40 -13.99
CA ALA A 229 -19.57 8.90 -12.66
C ALA A 229 -21.03 9.19 -12.25
N LYS A 230 -21.66 10.25 -12.78
CA LYS A 230 -23.08 10.57 -12.52
C LYS A 230 -24.04 9.54 -13.06
N THR A 231 -23.62 8.76 -14.07
CA THR A 231 -24.43 7.70 -14.68
C THR A 231 -24.19 6.33 -14.03
N MET A 232 -23.25 6.24 -13.10
CA MET A 232 -22.88 5.01 -12.43
C MET A 232 -23.76 4.77 -11.19
N GLY A 233 -23.93 3.50 -10.80
CA GLY A 233 -24.73 3.11 -9.63
C GLY A 233 -24.18 3.61 -8.30
N LYS A 234 -22.88 3.91 -8.25
CA LYS A 234 -22.19 4.50 -7.09
C LYS A 234 -20.96 5.28 -7.55
N ALA A 235 -20.60 6.31 -6.79
CA ALA A 235 -19.39 7.08 -7.02
C ALA A 235 -18.88 7.71 -5.74
N VAL A 236 -17.57 7.67 -5.54
CA VAL A 236 -16.87 8.40 -4.48
C VAL A 236 -15.93 9.41 -5.16
N ASN A 237 -16.27 10.69 -5.03
CA ASN A 237 -15.49 11.75 -5.66
C ASN A 237 -14.17 11.99 -4.94
N ILE A 238 -13.08 12.06 -5.69
CA ILE A 238 -11.76 12.41 -5.17
C ILE A 238 -11.64 13.93 -5.18
N ARG A 239 -11.84 14.56 -4.03
CA ARG A 239 -11.86 16.02 -3.89
C ARG A 239 -10.49 16.63 -4.13
N ALA A 240 -9.45 16.05 -3.54
CA ALA A 240 -8.06 16.48 -3.71
C ALA A 240 -7.09 15.33 -3.55
N THR A 241 -5.90 15.50 -4.09
CA THR A 241 -4.76 14.60 -3.90
C THR A 241 -3.48 15.42 -3.84
N ALA A 242 -2.53 14.95 -3.05
CA ALA A 242 -1.18 15.51 -3.02
C ALA A 242 -0.14 14.39 -2.95
N HIS A 243 1.04 14.67 -3.49
CA HIS A 243 2.18 13.77 -3.46
C HIS A 243 3.43 14.63 -3.22
N ALA A 244 4.11 14.39 -2.12
CA ALA A 244 5.40 15.00 -1.79
C ALA A 244 6.44 13.90 -1.58
N GLN A 245 7.63 14.11 -2.12
CA GLN A 245 8.76 13.20 -1.98
C GLN A 245 9.86 13.92 -1.19
N ASP A 246 10.28 13.30 -0.08
CA ASP A 246 11.43 13.74 0.69
C ASP A 246 12.70 13.00 0.26
N PHE A 247 13.86 13.41 0.78
CA PHE A 247 15.13 12.71 0.54
C PHE A 247 15.06 11.26 1.02
N LEU A 248 15.54 10.32 0.21
CA LEU A 248 15.61 8.91 0.59
C LEU A 248 16.63 8.68 1.72
N PRO A 249 17.88 9.23 1.69
CA PRO A 249 18.83 9.10 2.78
C PRO A 249 18.30 9.75 4.06
N MET A 250 18.24 8.98 5.17
CA MET A 250 17.81 9.51 6.46
C MET A 250 18.75 10.58 7.01
N SER A 251 20.04 10.52 6.66
CA SER A 251 21.05 11.53 7.04
C SER A 251 20.78 12.94 6.51
N LYS A 252 19.93 13.08 5.49
CA LYS A 252 19.61 14.36 4.85
C LYS A 252 18.30 14.99 5.35
N ARG A 253 17.63 14.41 6.32
CA ARG A 253 16.34 14.89 6.83
C ARG A 253 16.18 14.69 8.31
N ASP A 254 15.26 15.41 8.94
CA ASP A 254 14.85 15.11 10.33
C ASP A 254 13.92 13.87 10.30
N ILE A 255 14.46 12.77 10.82
CA ILE A 255 13.75 11.48 10.83
C ILE A 255 12.55 11.45 11.78
N LEU A 256 12.40 12.43 12.66
CA LEU A 256 11.30 12.52 13.63
C LEU A 256 10.14 13.40 13.15
N ASN A 257 10.37 14.31 12.21
CA ASN A 257 9.35 15.28 11.78
C ASN A 257 8.47 14.79 10.62
N PHE A 258 8.91 13.81 9.84
CA PHE A 258 8.16 13.30 8.68
C PHE A 258 7.66 14.42 7.75
N GLU A 259 8.55 15.36 7.40
CA GLU A 259 8.21 16.59 6.68
C GLU A 259 7.47 16.33 5.35
N GLY A 260 7.85 15.29 4.61
CA GLY A 260 7.17 14.89 3.38
C GLY A 260 5.67 14.60 3.60
N CYS A 261 5.34 13.92 4.71
CA CYS A 261 3.93 13.67 5.08
C CYS A 261 3.21 14.98 5.42
N THR A 262 3.85 15.88 6.16
CA THR A 262 3.29 17.18 6.54
C THR A 262 3.00 18.02 5.29
N VAL A 263 3.95 18.11 4.36
CA VAL A 263 3.80 18.86 3.11
C VAL A 263 2.67 18.29 2.26
N ALA A 264 2.64 16.96 2.07
CA ALA A 264 1.58 16.32 1.29
C ALA A 264 0.19 16.57 1.91
N TRP A 265 0.09 16.46 3.24
CA TRP A 265 -1.17 16.72 3.94
C TRP A 265 -1.65 18.17 3.77
N GLN A 266 -0.77 19.14 4.00
CA GLN A 266 -1.08 20.55 3.82
C GLN A 266 -1.52 20.88 2.39
N GLN A 267 -0.82 20.38 1.39
CA GLN A 267 -1.19 20.56 -0.02
C GLN A 267 -2.56 19.95 -0.35
N ALA A 268 -2.86 18.76 0.20
CA ALA A 268 -4.15 18.10 -0.01
C ALA A 268 -5.29 18.90 0.62
N LEU A 269 -5.15 19.37 1.86
CA LEU A 269 -6.14 20.19 2.57
C LEU A 269 -6.38 21.52 1.82
N GLN A 270 -5.30 22.20 1.45
CA GLN A 270 -5.38 23.46 0.69
C GLN A 270 -6.11 23.26 -0.64
N SER A 271 -5.74 22.22 -1.39
CA SER A 271 -6.37 21.89 -2.68
C SER A 271 -7.83 21.49 -2.52
N ALA A 272 -8.20 20.87 -1.40
CA ALA A 272 -9.57 20.52 -1.07
C ALA A 272 -10.41 21.71 -0.57
N GLY A 273 -9.79 22.83 -0.22
CA GLY A 273 -10.46 23.96 0.42
C GLY A 273 -11.05 23.60 1.80
N VAL A 274 -10.31 22.77 2.59
CA VAL A 274 -10.63 22.41 3.97
C VAL A 274 -9.46 22.82 4.88
N THR A 275 -9.79 23.27 6.08
CA THR A 275 -8.81 23.68 7.11
C THR A 275 -8.71 22.62 8.19
#